data_fe26dcbe9b267f8f26e272a9184d309b
#
_entry.id   fe26dcbe9b267f8f26e272a9184d309b
#
_cell.length_a   1.000
_cell.length_b   1.000
_cell.length_c   1.000
_cell.angle_alpha   90.00
_cell.angle_beta   90.00
_cell.angle_gamma   90.00
#
_symmetry.space_group_name_H-M   'P 1'
#
loop_
_entity.id
_entity.type
_entity.pdbx_description
1 polymer ?
#
loop_
_entity_poly.entity_id
_entity_poly.type
_entity_poly.pdbx_seq_one_letter_code
_entity_poly.pdbx_strand_id
1 'polypeptide(L)'
;MELITIKVFDTAIEAHILKNRLDGENIASYIFDENIVTLNPMLNFAVGGIKVKVPKQDYSKAKNILLELDQTPYTDNEDNIIKCPNCESQSFYSDFKSMKDPKGFFAMIAAFALTAFPIYAKSVYKCK
;
A
#
# COMPACT_ATOMS: atom_id res chain seq x y z
N MET A 1 23.89 8.75 -13.53
CA MET A 1 22.70 9.39 -12.87
C MET A 1 22.50 8.68 -11.54
N GLU A 2 22.54 9.42 -10.45
CA GLU A 2 22.32 8.85 -9.10
C GLU A 2 20.81 8.83 -8.79
N LEU A 3 20.27 7.62 -8.55
CA LEU A 3 18.86 7.43 -8.22
C LEU A 3 18.71 7.20 -6.72
N ILE A 4 17.81 7.93 -6.09
CA ILE A 4 17.49 7.82 -4.66
C ILE A 4 16.09 7.24 -4.48
N THR A 5 15.95 6.28 -3.56
CA THR A 5 14.65 5.73 -3.19
C THR A 5 13.86 6.77 -2.39
N ILE A 6 12.67 7.10 -2.87
CA ILE A 6 11.77 8.06 -2.22
C ILE A 6 10.80 7.37 -1.26
N LYS A 7 10.25 6.23 -1.67
CA LYS A 7 9.33 5.42 -0.87
C LYS A 7 9.38 3.96 -1.32
N VAL A 8 9.04 3.08 -0.40
CA VAL A 8 8.88 1.64 -0.64
C VAL A 8 7.42 1.30 -0.40
N PHE A 9 6.85 0.50 -1.29
CA PHE A 9 5.46 0.07 -1.26
C PHE A 9 5.34 -1.45 -1.19
N ASP A 10 4.26 -1.93 -0.63
CA ASP A 10 3.93 -3.36 -0.59
C ASP A 10 3.16 -3.80 -1.83
N THR A 11 2.51 -2.87 -2.52
CA THR A 11 1.70 -3.14 -3.71
C THR A 11 2.16 -2.34 -4.92
N ALA A 12 2.05 -2.96 -6.11
CA ALA A 12 2.37 -2.30 -7.39
C ALA A 12 1.44 -1.11 -7.65
N ILE A 13 0.18 -1.21 -7.25
CA ILE A 13 -0.84 -0.17 -7.47
C ILE A 13 -0.42 1.14 -6.81
N GLU A 14 -0.02 1.11 -5.53
CA GLU A 14 0.43 2.31 -4.82
C GLU A 14 1.70 2.91 -5.43
N ALA A 15 2.65 2.07 -5.86
CA ALA A 15 3.86 2.51 -6.54
C ALA A 15 3.54 3.23 -7.87
N HIS A 16 2.60 2.70 -8.65
CA HIS A 16 2.15 3.31 -9.90
C HIS A 16 1.36 4.61 -9.68
N ILE A 17 0.55 4.72 -8.63
CA ILE A 17 -0.13 5.96 -8.27
C ILE A 17 0.89 7.08 -8.04
N LEU A 18 1.91 6.81 -7.21
CA LEU A 18 2.98 7.78 -6.98
C LEU A 18 3.73 8.11 -8.27
N LYS A 19 4.08 7.08 -9.06
CA LYS A 19 4.77 7.28 -10.34
C LYS A 19 3.98 8.20 -11.27
N ASN A 20 2.69 7.93 -11.48
CA ASN A 20 1.84 8.74 -12.35
C ASN A 20 1.74 10.20 -11.87
N ARG A 21 1.69 10.41 -10.56
CA ARG A 21 1.68 11.77 -10.00
C ARG A 21 3.01 12.49 -10.25
N LEU A 22 4.14 11.81 -10.09
CA LEU A 22 5.46 12.35 -10.37
C LEU A 22 5.65 12.67 -11.87
N ASP A 23 5.20 11.75 -12.74
CA ASP A 23 5.26 11.95 -14.20
C ASP A 23 4.39 13.16 -14.62
N GLY A 24 3.23 13.38 -13.97
CA GLY A 24 2.38 14.56 -14.18
C GLY A 24 3.08 15.89 -13.84
N GLU A 25 4.04 15.88 -12.93
CA GLU A 25 4.86 17.04 -12.55
C GLU A 25 6.21 17.08 -13.30
N ASN A 26 6.35 16.27 -14.36
CA ASN A 26 7.57 16.14 -15.17
C ASN A 26 8.80 15.69 -14.36
N ILE A 27 8.61 14.88 -13.33
CA ILE A 27 9.67 14.27 -12.54
C ILE A 27 9.84 12.83 -13.00
N ALA A 28 11.00 12.51 -13.57
CA ALA A 28 11.31 11.13 -13.97
C ALA A 28 11.34 10.22 -12.74
N SER A 29 10.59 9.11 -12.79
CA SER A 29 10.53 8.15 -11.71
C SER A 29 10.64 6.71 -12.22
N TYR A 30 11.25 5.85 -11.42
CA TYR A 30 11.55 4.46 -11.79
C TYR A 30 11.08 3.53 -10.68
N ILE A 31 10.37 2.46 -11.07
CA ILE A 31 9.91 1.41 -10.16
C ILE A 31 10.87 0.23 -10.25
N PHE A 32 11.28 -0.29 -9.09
CA PHE A 32 12.16 -1.44 -8.95
C PHE A 32 11.49 -2.54 -8.14
N ASP A 33 11.85 -3.78 -8.44
CA ASP A 33 11.41 -5.01 -7.76
C ASP A 33 9.91 -5.34 -7.90
N GLU A 34 9.16 -4.59 -8.75
CA GLU A 34 7.73 -4.78 -8.99
C GLU A 34 7.40 -6.21 -9.48
N ASN A 35 8.11 -6.69 -10.49
CA ASN A 35 7.86 -8.00 -11.08
C ASN A 35 8.07 -9.14 -10.08
N ILE A 36 9.07 -9.02 -9.21
CA ILE A 36 9.38 -10.04 -8.20
C ILE A 36 8.24 -10.11 -7.17
N VAL A 37 7.79 -8.97 -6.68
CA VAL A 37 6.71 -8.89 -5.67
C VAL A 37 5.37 -9.30 -6.27
N THR A 38 5.09 -8.93 -7.52
CA THR A 38 3.84 -9.28 -8.23
C THR A 38 3.74 -10.78 -8.51
N LEU A 39 4.83 -11.42 -8.95
CA LEU A 39 4.86 -12.85 -9.23
C LEU A 39 4.82 -13.70 -7.95
N ASN A 40 5.45 -13.26 -6.89
CA ASN A 40 5.45 -13.96 -5.62
C ASN A 40 5.46 -12.98 -4.44
N PRO A 41 4.28 -12.66 -3.87
CA PRO A 41 4.17 -11.73 -2.75
C PRO A 41 4.96 -12.14 -1.49
N MET A 42 5.28 -13.44 -1.34
CA MET A 42 6.12 -13.90 -0.23
C MET A 42 7.57 -13.41 -0.35
N LEU A 43 8.03 -13.11 -1.56
CA LEU A 43 9.36 -12.55 -1.79
C LEU A 43 9.45 -11.06 -1.43
N ASN A 44 8.32 -10.40 -1.13
CA ASN A 44 8.31 -9.02 -0.67
C ASN A 44 9.25 -8.81 0.53
N PHE A 45 9.25 -9.75 1.48
CA PHE A 45 10.17 -9.71 2.62
C PHE A 45 11.64 -9.83 2.22
N ALA A 46 11.95 -10.61 1.19
CA ALA A 46 13.32 -10.85 0.75
C ALA A 46 13.89 -9.64 -0.03
N VAL A 47 13.08 -9.00 -0.88
CA VAL A 47 13.51 -7.84 -1.69
C VAL A 47 13.28 -6.50 -0.99
N GLY A 48 12.53 -6.50 0.11
CA GLY A 48 12.23 -5.30 0.90
C GLY A 48 11.25 -4.34 0.22
N GLY A 49 10.29 -4.86 -0.56
CA GLY A 49 9.22 -4.08 -1.18
C GLY A 49 9.54 -3.51 -2.56
N ILE A 50 8.53 -2.91 -3.16
CA ILE A 50 8.60 -2.21 -4.46
C ILE A 50 9.12 -0.80 -4.24
N LYS A 51 10.28 -0.50 -4.83
CA LYS A 51 10.99 0.77 -4.60
C LYS A 51 10.70 1.76 -5.72
N VAL A 52 10.20 2.94 -5.37
CA VAL A 52 10.12 4.07 -6.29
C VAL A 52 11.35 4.94 -6.10
N LYS A 53 12.11 5.15 -7.19
CA LYS A 53 13.34 5.93 -7.21
C LYS A 53 13.21 7.13 -8.13
N VAL A 54 13.83 8.23 -7.74
CA VAL A 54 13.91 9.47 -8.52
C VAL A 54 15.35 9.93 -8.62
N PRO A 55 15.71 10.75 -9.63
CA PRO A 55 17.02 11.40 -9.69
C PRO A 55 17.25 12.28 -8.45
N LYS A 56 18.48 12.30 -7.96
CA LYS A 56 18.88 13.06 -6.76
C LYS A 56 18.49 14.54 -6.85
N GLN A 57 18.60 15.14 -8.04
CA GLN A 57 18.26 16.54 -8.29
C GLN A 57 16.77 16.85 -8.04
N ASP A 58 15.88 15.89 -8.28
CA ASP A 58 14.43 16.06 -8.17
C ASP A 58 13.87 15.53 -6.84
N TYR A 59 14.73 14.98 -5.98
CA TYR A 59 14.32 14.35 -4.72
C TYR A 59 13.48 15.26 -3.83
N SER A 60 13.86 16.54 -3.68
CA SER A 60 13.13 17.48 -2.82
C SER A 60 11.73 17.78 -3.34
N LYS A 61 11.58 17.93 -4.66
CA LYS A 61 10.27 18.14 -5.31
C LYS A 61 9.39 16.89 -5.16
N ALA A 62 9.96 15.73 -5.48
CA ALA A 62 9.26 14.46 -5.37
C ALA A 62 8.81 14.16 -3.94
N LYS A 63 9.60 14.54 -2.93
CA LYS A 63 9.23 14.38 -1.52
C LYS A 63 8.03 15.26 -1.13
N ASN A 64 7.95 16.49 -1.64
CA ASN A 64 6.79 17.35 -1.37
C ASN A 64 5.50 16.75 -1.97
N ILE A 65 5.56 16.25 -3.20
CA ILE A 65 4.43 15.57 -3.85
C ILE A 65 3.99 14.35 -3.05
N LEU A 66 4.94 13.57 -2.53
CA LEU A 66 4.62 12.43 -1.67
C LEU A 66 3.90 12.84 -0.39
N LEU A 67 4.33 13.95 0.25
CA LEU A 67 3.66 14.48 1.43
C LEU A 67 2.24 14.96 1.14
N GLU A 68 2.01 15.58 -0.02
CA GLU A 68 0.67 15.98 -0.47
C GLU A 68 -0.23 14.75 -0.65
N LEU A 69 0.28 13.68 -1.29
CA LEU A 69 -0.47 12.42 -1.46
C LEU A 69 -0.81 11.78 -0.11
N ASP A 70 0.14 11.74 0.81
CA ASP A 70 -0.06 11.14 2.14
C ASP A 70 -1.07 11.96 3.00
N GLN A 71 -1.28 13.25 2.69
CA GLN A 71 -2.23 14.13 3.36
C GLN A 71 -3.61 14.17 2.69
N THR A 72 -3.74 13.64 1.47
CA THR A 72 -5.02 13.62 0.76
C THR A 72 -5.98 12.65 1.46
N PRO A 73 -7.12 13.13 1.99
CA PRO A 73 -8.07 12.27 2.68
C PRO A 73 -8.77 11.33 1.70
N TYR A 74 -9.16 10.16 2.18
CA TYR A 74 -10.03 9.26 1.41
C TYR A 74 -11.44 9.85 1.33
N THR A 75 -12.00 9.87 0.11
CA THR A 75 -13.36 10.31 -0.16
C THR A 75 -14.22 9.15 -0.65
N ASP A 76 -15.55 9.27 -0.46
CA ASP A 76 -16.53 8.36 -1.04
C ASP A 76 -16.85 8.74 -2.50
N ASN A 77 -17.81 8.03 -3.13
CA ASN A 77 -18.22 8.29 -4.51
C ASN A 77 -18.93 9.65 -4.69
N GLU A 78 -19.23 10.36 -3.61
CA GLU A 78 -19.89 11.68 -3.57
C GLU A 78 -18.91 12.78 -3.13
N ASP A 79 -17.60 12.52 -3.16
CA ASP A 79 -16.51 13.40 -2.73
C ASP A 79 -16.55 13.80 -1.23
N ASN A 80 -17.34 13.09 -0.40
CA ASN A 80 -17.34 13.33 1.04
C ASN A 80 -16.13 12.65 1.70
N ILE A 81 -15.47 13.33 2.62
CA ILE A 81 -14.34 12.80 3.36
C ILE A 81 -14.80 11.65 4.26
N ILE A 82 -14.24 10.47 4.06
CA ILE A 82 -14.50 9.29 4.90
C ILE A 82 -13.83 9.48 6.25
N LYS A 83 -14.61 9.42 7.33
CA LYS A 83 -14.12 9.47 8.71
C LYS A 83 -14.43 8.17 9.43
N CYS A 84 -13.54 7.78 10.32
CA CYS A 84 -13.79 6.63 11.18
C CYS A 84 -14.92 6.96 12.16
N PRO A 85 -15.98 6.13 12.27
CA PRO A 85 -17.11 6.39 13.18
C PRO A 85 -16.71 6.28 14.66
N ASN A 86 -15.54 5.71 14.98
CA ASN A 86 -15.10 5.48 16.35
C ASN A 86 -14.09 6.52 16.87
N CYS A 87 -13.23 7.06 16.00
CA CYS A 87 -12.17 7.99 16.39
C CYS A 87 -12.06 9.22 15.48
N GLU A 88 -12.98 9.38 14.52
CA GLU A 88 -13.04 10.48 13.54
C GLU A 88 -11.77 10.69 12.69
N SER A 89 -10.82 9.75 12.76
CA SER A 89 -9.59 9.78 11.95
C SER A 89 -9.94 9.71 10.46
N GLN A 90 -9.22 10.47 9.66
CA GLN A 90 -9.30 10.47 8.18
C GLN A 90 -8.21 9.62 7.54
N SER A 91 -7.29 9.05 8.35
CA SER A 91 -6.19 8.22 7.87
C SER A 91 -6.48 6.74 8.17
N PHE A 92 -6.42 5.90 7.13
CA PHE A 92 -6.68 4.47 7.24
C PHE A 92 -5.53 3.65 6.66
N TYR A 93 -5.34 2.44 7.18
CA TYR A 93 -4.57 1.41 6.50
C TYR A 93 -5.53 0.63 5.61
N SER A 94 -5.27 0.59 4.31
CA SER A 94 -5.99 -0.28 3.38
C SER A 94 -5.55 -1.74 3.58
N ASP A 95 -6.45 -2.67 3.26
CA ASP A 95 -6.18 -4.12 3.22
C ASP A 95 -5.71 -4.77 4.54
N PHE A 96 -6.03 -4.16 5.68
CA PHE A 96 -5.76 -4.80 6.96
C PHE A 96 -6.65 -6.05 7.13
N LYS A 97 -6.04 -7.23 7.16
CA LYS A 97 -6.72 -8.50 7.41
C LYS A 97 -6.87 -8.71 8.92
N SER A 98 -8.10 -8.62 9.42
CA SER A 98 -8.39 -8.86 10.83
C SER A 98 -8.73 -10.33 11.06
N MET A 99 -7.99 -10.98 11.99
CA MET A 99 -8.27 -12.34 12.49
C MET A 99 -8.93 -12.33 13.87
N LYS A 100 -9.52 -11.19 14.29
CA LYS A 100 -10.11 -11.06 15.63
C LYS A 100 -11.43 -11.82 15.82
N ASP A 101 -12.07 -12.22 14.73
CA ASP A 101 -13.32 -12.99 14.83
C ASP A 101 -13.03 -14.46 15.17
N PRO A 102 -13.69 -15.05 16.20
CA PRO A 102 -13.50 -16.45 16.56
C PRO A 102 -13.83 -17.40 15.39
N LYS A 103 -14.74 -17.02 14.49
CA LYS A 103 -15.06 -17.77 13.26
C LYS A 103 -13.88 -17.83 12.29
N GLY A 104 -13.10 -16.74 12.17
CA GLY A 104 -11.89 -16.70 11.35
C GLY A 104 -10.79 -17.60 11.90
N PHE A 105 -10.64 -17.66 13.24
CA PHE A 105 -9.67 -18.53 13.90
C PHE A 105 -10.01 -20.02 13.71
N PHE A 106 -11.28 -20.42 13.89
CA PHE A 106 -11.71 -21.78 13.63
C PHE A 106 -11.61 -22.19 12.17
N ALA A 107 -11.92 -21.27 11.23
CA ALA A 107 -11.76 -21.50 9.80
C ALA A 107 -10.28 -21.70 9.41
N MET A 108 -9.36 -20.98 10.06
CA MET A 108 -7.92 -21.14 9.84
C MET A 108 -7.41 -22.49 10.32
N ILE A 109 -7.86 -22.96 11.50
CA ILE A 109 -7.51 -24.28 12.04
C ILE A 109 -8.08 -25.39 11.15
N ALA A 110 -9.34 -25.27 10.72
CA ALA A 110 -9.98 -26.23 9.82
C ALA A 110 -9.28 -26.28 8.44
N ALA A 111 -8.90 -25.12 7.88
CA ALA A 111 -8.17 -25.03 6.63
C ALA A 111 -6.76 -25.64 6.74
N PHE A 112 -6.09 -25.47 7.88
CA PHE A 112 -4.78 -26.07 8.13
C PHE A 112 -4.88 -27.61 8.26
N ALA A 113 -5.95 -28.11 8.92
CA ALA A 113 -6.20 -29.55 9.06
C ALA A 113 -6.58 -30.23 7.73
N LEU A 114 -7.22 -29.50 6.80
CA LEU A 114 -7.67 -29.99 5.50
C LEU A 114 -6.70 -29.67 4.36
N THR A 115 -5.51 -29.10 4.66
CA THR A 115 -4.53 -28.63 3.65
C THR A 115 -5.13 -27.71 2.58
N ALA A 116 -6.24 -27.01 2.90
CA ALA A 116 -6.92 -26.08 2.03
C ALA A 116 -6.57 -24.64 2.40
N PHE A 117 -6.59 -23.74 1.41
CA PHE A 117 -6.39 -22.32 1.66
C PHE A 117 -7.48 -21.76 2.58
N PRO A 118 -7.15 -20.80 3.47
CA PRO A 118 -8.16 -20.18 4.32
C PRO A 118 -9.21 -19.45 3.46
N ILE A 119 -10.43 -19.97 3.47
CA ILE A 119 -11.54 -19.50 2.62
C ILE A 119 -12.15 -18.21 3.18
N TYR A 120 -11.84 -17.85 4.43
CA TYR A 120 -12.47 -16.73 5.11
C TYR A 120 -11.44 -15.78 5.69
N ALA A 121 -11.17 -14.68 4.95
CA ALA A 121 -10.46 -13.52 5.46
C ALA A 121 -11.29 -12.27 5.14
N LYS A 122 -11.70 -11.53 6.17
CA LYS A 122 -12.41 -10.26 6.02
C LYS A 122 -11.40 -9.13 5.99
N SER A 123 -11.36 -8.40 4.87
CA SER A 123 -10.59 -7.15 4.79
C SER A 123 -11.33 -6.06 5.56
N VAL A 124 -10.63 -5.35 6.42
CA VAL A 124 -11.18 -4.24 7.21
C VAL A 124 -10.24 -3.04 7.12
N TYR A 125 -10.79 -1.85 7.19
CA TYR A 125 -10.00 -0.63 7.32
C TYR A 125 -9.64 -0.40 8.78
N LYS A 126 -8.38 -0.15 9.05
CA LYS A 126 -7.89 0.21 10.38
C LYS A 126 -7.41 1.65 10.37
N CYS A 127 -7.83 2.43 11.35
CA CYS A 127 -7.33 3.80 11.55
C CYS A 127 -5.84 3.78 11.89
N LYS A 128 -5.12 4.76 11.36
CA LYS A 128 -3.75 5.04 11.75
C LYS A 128 -3.69 5.65 13.14
#